data_6689c56a8a1c17f4926fd14da0d60053
#
_entry.id   6689c56a8a1c17f4926fd14da0d60053
#
_cell.length_a   1.000
_cell.length_b   1.000
_cell.length_c   1.000
_cell.angle_alpha   90.00
_cell.angle_beta   90.00
_cell.angle_gamma   90.00
#
_symmetry.space_group_name_H-M   'P 1'
#
loop_
_entity.id
_entity.type
_entity.pdbx_description
1 polymer ?
#
loop_
_entity_poly.entity_id
_entity_poly.type
_entity_poly.pdbx_seq_one_letter_code
_entity_poly.pdbx_strand_id
1 'polypeptide(L)'
;SGEPATKHYQLGMCVQRVANEQDKRVVFVASGDLSHKLKEEGPYGYKKEGPAFDEQVTKAMARGDFLTFLQFKQPLREAAAECGLGSFQIMAGAFDQIEFLPKLLTYEGPFGVGYAVASFYPKYSYHEKYVKDVPLVMPSVLAIYNEMEEKRLEELKRYEDAYVKVARASVEHYIKGNPILTEDELKNMDLPSEMVEKTAGVFVSIKKNGRLRGCIGTIAPTQASIAMEVVCN
;
A
#
# COMPACT_ATOMS: atom_id res chain seq x y z
N SER A 1 13.20 -0.32 -0.03
CA SER A 1 12.83 -0.98 1.23
C SER A 1 11.59 -1.84 1.01
N GLY A 2 11.48 -2.97 1.71
CA GLY A 2 10.30 -3.84 1.64
C GLY A 2 9.12 -3.35 2.49
N GLU A 3 9.23 -2.17 3.11
CA GLU A 3 8.22 -1.61 3.99
C GLU A 3 6.99 -1.09 3.22
N PRO A 4 5.79 -1.20 3.81
CA PRO A 4 4.58 -0.65 3.22
C PRO A 4 4.64 0.88 3.09
N ALA A 5 3.98 1.43 2.07
CA ALA A 5 3.86 2.87 1.84
C ALA A 5 3.35 3.64 3.07
N THR A 6 2.40 3.05 3.80
CA THR A 6 1.86 3.61 5.05
C THR A 6 2.90 3.77 6.15
N LYS A 7 3.90 2.86 6.23
CA LYS A 7 5.00 2.98 7.19
C LYS A 7 5.95 4.12 6.84
N HIS A 8 6.27 4.29 5.57
CA HIS A 8 7.03 5.45 5.11
C HIS A 8 6.29 6.75 5.45
N TYR A 9 5.00 6.81 5.16
CA TYR A 9 4.16 7.98 5.46
C TYR A 9 4.14 8.28 6.97
N GLN A 10 3.93 7.25 7.82
CA GLN A 10 3.96 7.40 9.28
C GLN A 10 5.30 7.92 9.79
N LEU A 11 6.42 7.50 9.20
CA LEU A 11 7.74 8.05 9.52
C LEU A 11 7.78 9.56 9.21
N GLY A 12 7.22 9.97 8.08
CA GLY A 12 7.09 11.40 7.73
C GLY A 12 6.28 12.19 8.77
N MET A 13 5.16 11.64 9.23
CA MET A 13 4.36 12.26 10.30
C MET A 13 5.17 12.41 11.61
N CYS A 14 6.02 11.44 11.93
CA CYS A 14 6.94 11.55 13.07
C CYS A 14 7.96 12.68 12.87
N VAL A 15 8.52 12.81 11.66
CA VAL A 15 9.44 13.91 11.32
C VAL A 15 8.75 15.26 11.48
N GLN A 16 7.51 15.41 10.97
CA GLN A 16 6.72 16.63 11.14
C GLN A 16 6.53 17.00 12.63
N ARG A 17 6.13 16.01 13.44
CA ARG A 17 5.93 16.24 14.87
C ARG A 17 7.21 16.74 15.55
N VAL A 18 8.33 16.06 15.32
CA VAL A 18 9.62 16.45 15.91
C VAL A 18 10.07 17.83 15.42
N ALA A 19 9.89 18.14 14.13
CA ALA A 19 10.20 19.46 13.59
C ALA A 19 9.40 20.57 14.29
N ASN A 20 8.12 20.32 14.54
CA ASN A 20 7.25 21.27 15.25
C ASN A 20 7.66 21.47 16.73
N GLU A 21 8.08 20.39 17.40
CA GLU A 21 8.54 20.44 18.80
C GLU A 21 9.87 21.20 18.96
N GLN A 22 10.69 21.25 17.91
CA GLN A 22 12.01 21.90 17.96
C GLN A 22 11.97 23.41 17.75
N ASP A 23 10.82 23.98 17.38
CA ASP A 23 10.67 25.41 17.02
C ASP A 23 11.75 25.91 16.03
N LYS A 24 12.05 25.11 15.03
CA LYS A 24 13.08 25.38 14.02
C LYS A 24 12.48 25.38 12.62
N ARG A 25 13.09 26.19 11.75
CA ARG A 25 12.83 26.07 10.31
C ARG A 25 13.47 24.79 9.79
N VAL A 26 12.68 23.89 9.23
CA VAL A 26 13.11 22.59 8.72
C VAL A 26 12.86 22.52 7.22
N VAL A 27 13.82 21.99 6.49
CA VAL A 27 13.68 21.64 5.08
C VAL A 27 13.81 20.12 4.98
N PHE A 28 12.79 19.47 4.43
CA PHE A 28 12.85 18.05 4.12
C PHE A 28 13.27 17.86 2.66
N VAL A 29 14.34 17.11 2.42
CA VAL A 29 14.82 16.77 1.08
C VAL A 29 14.52 15.29 0.82
N ALA A 30 13.56 15.02 -0.07
CA ALA A 30 13.25 13.68 -0.54
C ALA A 30 14.12 13.37 -1.78
N SER A 31 15.14 12.56 -1.62
CA SER A 31 16.06 12.19 -2.69
C SER A 31 15.77 10.77 -3.21
N GLY A 32 15.86 10.61 -4.52
CA GLY A 32 15.71 9.33 -5.22
C GLY A 32 15.31 9.54 -6.67
N ASP A 33 15.69 8.61 -7.53
CA ASP A 33 15.36 8.65 -8.94
C ASP A 33 13.93 8.13 -9.18
N LEU A 34 13.34 8.54 -10.29
CA LEU A 34 12.10 8.00 -10.81
C LEU A 34 12.39 6.64 -11.50
N SER A 35 11.79 6.38 -12.65
CA SER A 35 12.04 5.13 -13.36
C SER A 35 13.48 5.02 -13.88
N HIS A 36 14.05 3.82 -13.81
CA HIS A 36 15.31 3.48 -14.48
C HIS A 36 15.10 2.78 -15.84
N LYS A 37 13.88 2.80 -16.39
CA LYS A 37 13.48 2.01 -17.58
C LYS A 37 12.93 2.86 -18.71
N LEU A 38 13.62 3.98 -19.04
CA LEU A 38 13.09 4.96 -20.00
C LEU A 38 13.65 4.82 -21.42
N LYS A 39 14.81 4.16 -21.64
CA LYS A 39 15.47 4.05 -22.95
C LYS A 39 16.13 2.69 -23.13
N GLU A 40 16.04 2.12 -24.36
CA GLU A 40 16.69 0.85 -24.69
C GLU A 40 18.21 0.91 -24.52
N GLU A 41 18.82 2.02 -24.94
CA GLU A 41 20.26 2.26 -24.83
C GLU A 41 20.68 2.74 -23.43
N GLY A 42 19.73 2.88 -22.51
CA GLY A 42 20.00 3.24 -21.12
C GLY A 42 20.59 2.09 -20.32
N PRO A 43 21.21 2.37 -19.15
CA PRO A 43 21.92 1.37 -18.35
C PRO A 43 21.02 0.23 -17.86
N TYR A 44 19.70 0.42 -17.86
CA TYR A 44 18.73 -0.55 -17.36
C TYR A 44 17.73 -1.00 -18.41
N GLY A 45 17.84 -0.52 -19.68
CA GLY A 45 16.94 -0.79 -20.78
C GLY A 45 15.59 -0.10 -20.65
N TYR A 46 14.65 -0.48 -21.52
CA TYR A 46 13.31 0.10 -21.58
C TYR A 46 12.25 -0.85 -21.07
N LYS A 47 11.24 -0.32 -20.40
CA LYS A 47 9.94 -0.95 -20.16
C LYS A 47 8.85 0.09 -20.25
N LYS A 48 7.69 -0.27 -20.82
CA LYS A 48 6.53 0.64 -20.93
C LYS A 48 6.03 1.17 -19.59
N GLU A 49 6.26 0.43 -18.52
CA GLU A 49 5.95 0.82 -17.14
C GLU A 49 6.83 1.97 -16.65
N GLY A 50 8.02 2.17 -17.22
CA GLY A 50 8.93 3.26 -16.86
C GLY A 50 8.32 4.64 -17.10
N PRO A 51 8.05 5.03 -18.36
CA PRO A 51 7.38 6.29 -18.65
C PRO A 51 6.01 6.42 -17.97
N ALA A 52 5.24 5.33 -17.84
CA ALA A 52 3.93 5.34 -17.20
C ALA A 52 4.02 5.65 -15.69
N PHE A 53 5.06 5.17 -15.02
CA PHE A 53 5.35 5.48 -13.62
C PHE A 53 5.74 6.96 -13.49
N ASP A 54 6.69 7.43 -14.30
CA ASP A 54 7.19 8.81 -14.24
C ASP A 54 6.09 9.83 -14.51
N GLU A 55 5.21 9.55 -15.47
CA GLU A 55 4.06 10.41 -15.77
C GLU A 55 3.11 10.54 -14.56
N GLN A 56 2.82 9.43 -13.89
CA GLN A 56 1.94 9.43 -12.71
C GLN A 56 2.58 10.19 -11.54
N VAL A 57 3.87 9.96 -11.26
CA VAL A 57 4.59 10.63 -10.17
C VAL A 57 4.70 12.13 -10.42
N THR A 58 5.10 12.53 -11.62
CA THR A 58 5.27 13.97 -11.95
C THR A 58 3.93 14.71 -11.94
N LYS A 59 2.85 14.09 -12.42
CA LYS A 59 1.49 14.65 -12.28
C LYS A 59 1.07 14.80 -10.83
N ALA A 60 1.36 13.78 -9.99
CA ALA A 60 1.08 13.85 -8.56
C ALA A 60 1.90 14.97 -7.88
N MET A 61 3.19 15.10 -8.20
CA MET A 61 4.04 16.20 -7.72
C MET A 61 3.49 17.58 -8.13
N ALA A 62 3.11 17.74 -9.38
CA ALA A 62 2.60 19.01 -9.90
C ALA A 62 1.28 19.46 -9.24
N ARG A 63 0.45 18.49 -8.82
CA ARG A 63 -0.86 18.74 -8.18
C ARG A 63 -0.83 18.72 -6.65
N GLY A 64 0.26 18.26 -6.05
CA GLY A 64 0.31 18.01 -4.61
C GLY A 64 -0.56 16.82 -4.18
N ASP A 65 -0.78 15.88 -5.08
CA ASP A 65 -1.59 14.68 -4.83
C ASP A 65 -0.74 13.60 -4.15
N PHE A 66 -0.59 13.72 -2.85
CA PHE A 66 0.19 12.80 -2.04
C PHE A 66 -0.52 11.45 -1.81
N LEU A 67 -1.85 11.38 -2.02
CA LEU A 67 -2.57 10.11 -1.97
C LEU A 67 -2.09 9.16 -3.07
N THR A 68 -1.83 9.66 -4.27
CA THR A 68 -1.27 8.88 -5.38
C THR A 68 0.05 8.22 -4.99
N PHE A 69 0.92 8.85 -4.17
CA PHE A 69 2.18 8.23 -3.71
C PHE A 69 1.95 6.95 -2.87
N LEU A 70 0.83 6.85 -2.16
CA LEU A 70 0.48 5.64 -1.40
C LEU A 70 -0.15 4.54 -2.27
N GLN A 71 -0.73 4.91 -3.42
CA GLN A 71 -1.51 4.01 -4.26
C GLN A 71 -0.70 3.26 -5.32
N PHE A 72 0.58 3.60 -5.52
CA PHE A 72 1.43 2.91 -6.49
C PHE A 72 1.52 1.42 -6.22
N LYS A 73 1.03 0.64 -7.17
CA LYS A 73 1.06 -0.82 -7.10
C LYS A 73 2.48 -1.35 -7.28
N GLN A 74 2.82 -2.37 -6.53
CA GLN A 74 4.15 -2.94 -6.54
C GLN A 74 4.62 -3.45 -7.92
N PRO A 75 3.79 -4.12 -8.74
CA PRO A 75 4.22 -4.55 -10.09
C PRO A 75 4.67 -3.39 -10.97
N LEU A 76 4.00 -2.24 -10.91
CA LEU A 76 4.39 -1.05 -11.66
C LEU A 76 5.74 -0.50 -11.16
N ARG A 77 5.92 -0.39 -9.86
CA ARG A 77 7.16 0.09 -9.23
C ARG A 77 8.35 -0.79 -9.59
N GLU A 78 8.18 -2.10 -9.51
CA GLU A 78 9.23 -3.08 -9.86
C GLU A 78 9.57 -3.07 -11.34
N ALA A 79 8.56 -2.97 -12.20
CA ALA A 79 8.78 -2.91 -13.64
C ALA A 79 9.46 -1.60 -14.06
N ALA A 80 9.13 -0.47 -13.42
CA ALA A 80 9.79 0.82 -13.61
C ALA A 80 11.18 0.86 -12.98
N ALA A 81 11.51 -0.04 -12.04
CA ALA A 81 12.76 -0.06 -11.28
C ALA A 81 13.05 1.28 -10.58
N GLU A 82 12.02 1.89 -9.97
CA GLU A 82 12.13 3.17 -9.26
C GLU A 82 12.85 3.02 -7.91
N CYS A 83 13.47 4.08 -7.41
CA CYS A 83 14.07 4.10 -6.08
C CYS A 83 13.65 5.31 -5.22
N GLY A 84 12.93 6.28 -5.76
CA GLY A 84 12.57 7.53 -5.08
C GLY A 84 11.26 7.49 -4.30
N LEU A 85 10.31 6.62 -4.66
CA LEU A 85 8.95 6.69 -4.14
C LEU A 85 8.87 6.56 -2.61
N GLY A 86 9.73 5.75 -2.00
CA GLY A 86 9.79 5.63 -0.54
C GLY A 86 10.13 6.97 0.14
N SER A 87 11.08 7.72 -0.40
CA SER A 87 11.46 9.06 0.08
C SER A 87 10.30 10.06 -0.11
N PHE A 88 9.59 9.98 -1.24
CA PHE A 88 8.44 10.83 -1.52
C PHE A 88 7.27 10.53 -0.57
N GLN A 89 7.06 9.26 -0.20
CA GLN A 89 6.06 8.87 0.80
C GLN A 89 6.39 9.40 2.19
N ILE A 90 7.67 9.42 2.60
CA ILE A 90 8.10 10.02 3.86
C ILE A 90 7.87 11.52 3.83
N MET A 91 8.28 12.21 2.76
CA MET A 91 8.03 13.62 2.58
C MET A 91 6.53 13.94 2.64
N ALA A 92 5.69 13.18 1.95
CA ALA A 92 4.25 13.37 1.98
C ALA A 92 3.68 13.28 3.40
N GLY A 93 4.17 12.33 4.22
CA GLY A 93 3.80 12.22 5.62
C GLY A 93 4.26 13.41 6.46
N ALA A 94 5.41 14.03 6.13
CA ALA A 94 5.86 15.25 6.78
C ALA A 94 4.98 16.48 6.49
N PHE A 95 4.14 16.39 5.46
CA PHE A 95 3.13 17.38 5.09
C PHE A 95 1.70 16.97 5.46
N ASP A 96 1.51 15.90 6.26
CA ASP A 96 0.17 15.46 6.63
C ASP A 96 -0.64 16.58 7.29
N GLN A 97 -1.85 16.81 6.80
CA GLN A 97 -2.74 17.89 7.24
C GLN A 97 -2.17 19.32 7.13
N ILE A 98 -1.10 19.52 6.36
CA ILE A 98 -0.54 20.84 6.04
C ILE A 98 -1.03 21.25 4.66
N GLU A 99 -1.62 22.44 4.56
CA GLU A 99 -1.91 23.07 3.28
C GLU A 99 -0.62 23.63 2.68
N PHE A 100 -0.33 23.30 1.42
CA PHE A 100 0.91 23.69 0.75
C PHE A 100 0.68 24.05 -0.72
N LEU A 101 1.67 24.73 -1.31
CA LEU A 101 1.72 25.07 -2.72
C LEU A 101 2.68 24.10 -3.42
N PRO A 102 2.18 23.19 -4.26
CA PRO A 102 3.01 22.27 -5.03
C PRO A 102 3.56 23.00 -6.26
N LYS A 103 4.78 22.67 -6.65
CA LYS A 103 5.38 23.13 -7.90
C LYS A 103 6.34 22.06 -8.42
N LEU A 104 6.01 21.46 -9.56
CA LEU A 104 6.98 20.71 -10.35
C LEU A 104 7.84 21.70 -11.11
N LEU A 105 9.15 21.65 -10.92
CA LEU A 105 10.12 22.56 -11.51
C LEU A 105 10.66 22.01 -12.82
N THR A 106 11.05 20.73 -12.84
CA THR A 106 11.56 20.06 -14.04
C THR A 106 11.34 18.55 -13.96
N TYR A 107 11.29 17.92 -15.13
CA TYR A 107 11.38 16.49 -15.30
C TYR A 107 12.19 16.20 -16.57
N GLU A 108 13.18 15.32 -16.45
CA GLU A 108 14.07 14.93 -17.55
C GLU A 108 14.44 13.45 -17.44
N GLY A 109 14.75 12.82 -18.58
CA GLY A 109 15.19 11.42 -18.66
C GLY A 109 16.37 11.23 -19.61
N PRO A 110 17.48 12.01 -19.50
CA PRO A 110 18.51 12.08 -20.53
C PRO A 110 19.26 10.75 -20.73
N PHE A 111 19.47 9.99 -19.65
CA PHE A 111 20.27 8.75 -19.65
C PHE A 111 19.45 7.47 -19.47
N GLY A 112 18.12 7.54 -19.71
CA GLY A 112 17.24 6.39 -19.48
C GLY A 112 16.77 6.23 -18.03
N VAL A 113 17.11 7.21 -17.17
CA VAL A 113 16.67 7.36 -15.79
C VAL A 113 15.87 8.65 -15.66
N GLY A 114 14.72 8.59 -14.99
CA GLY A 114 13.87 9.77 -14.78
C GLY A 114 14.32 10.58 -13.56
N TYR A 115 14.46 11.88 -13.77
CA TYR A 115 14.81 12.87 -12.75
C TYR A 115 13.74 13.94 -12.69
N ALA A 116 13.25 14.24 -11.51
CA ALA A 116 12.32 15.34 -11.30
C ALA A 116 12.78 16.23 -10.13
N VAL A 117 12.52 17.52 -10.25
CA VAL A 117 12.67 18.47 -9.15
C VAL A 117 11.30 19.08 -8.88
N ALA A 118 10.85 18.99 -7.64
CA ALA A 118 9.60 19.58 -7.19
C ALA A 118 9.80 20.27 -5.84
N SER A 119 8.96 21.27 -5.55
CA SER A 119 8.93 21.95 -4.26
C SER A 119 7.51 22.02 -3.72
N PHE A 120 7.39 21.95 -2.39
CA PHE A 120 6.13 22.00 -1.66
C PHE A 120 6.31 23.02 -0.53
N TYR A 121 5.65 24.16 -0.63
CA TYR A 121 5.76 25.23 0.36
C TYR A 121 4.50 25.28 1.22
N PRO A 122 4.60 25.10 2.55
CA PRO A 122 3.48 25.31 3.44
C PRO A 122 2.89 26.71 3.24
N LYS A 123 1.56 26.82 3.13
CA LYS A 123 0.89 28.11 3.01
C LYS A 123 0.93 28.91 4.31
N TYR A 124 1.00 28.20 5.46
CA TYR A 124 1.01 28.81 6.78
C TYR A 124 2.18 28.24 7.58
N SER A 125 2.83 29.08 8.38
CA SER A 125 3.77 28.56 9.36
C SER A 125 3.04 27.75 10.44
N TYR A 126 3.74 26.84 11.11
CA TYR A 126 3.18 26.09 12.25
C TYR A 126 2.56 27.04 13.30
N HIS A 127 3.25 28.13 13.62
CA HIS A 127 2.79 29.15 14.55
C HIS A 127 1.47 29.82 14.11
N GLU A 128 1.34 30.17 12.84
CA GLU A 128 0.12 30.78 12.32
C GLU A 128 -1.08 29.84 12.34
N LYS A 129 -0.84 28.53 12.13
CA LYS A 129 -1.87 27.50 12.14
C LYS A 129 -2.51 27.32 13.53
N TYR A 130 -1.71 27.37 14.59
CA TYR A 130 -2.18 27.11 15.97
C TYR A 130 -2.52 28.37 16.77
N VAL A 131 -1.96 29.52 16.41
CA VAL A 131 -2.22 30.79 17.12
C VAL A 131 -3.45 31.53 16.57
N LYS A 132 -3.84 31.28 15.31
CA LYS A 132 -4.95 31.99 14.65
C LYS A 132 -6.24 31.18 14.53
N ASP A 133 -6.40 30.06 15.24
CA ASP A 133 -7.55 29.16 15.13
C ASP A 133 -7.90 28.83 13.65
N VAL A 134 -6.89 28.73 12.79
CA VAL A 134 -7.11 28.28 11.42
C VAL A 134 -7.58 26.82 11.49
N PRO A 135 -8.80 26.50 11.08
CA PRO A 135 -9.29 25.13 11.16
C PRO A 135 -8.32 24.19 10.44
N LEU A 136 -8.10 23.00 11.00
CA LEU A 136 -7.46 21.89 10.31
C LEU A 136 -8.39 21.47 9.15
N VAL A 137 -8.23 22.12 7.98
CA VAL A 137 -9.16 22.00 6.87
C VAL A 137 -8.89 20.76 6.05
N MET A 138 -7.68 20.16 6.17
CA MET A 138 -7.33 19.01 5.35
C MET A 138 -7.39 17.70 6.15
N PRO A 139 -8.16 16.71 5.67
CA PRO A 139 -8.12 15.38 6.26
C PRO A 139 -6.72 14.76 6.06
N SER A 140 -6.32 13.89 6.98
CA SER A 140 -5.09 13.11 6.81
C SER A 140 -5.17 12.25 5.55
N VAL A 141 -4.16 12.35 4.70
CA VAL A 141 -4.04 11.51 3.49
C VAL A 141 -3.97 10.03 3.87
N LEU A 142 -3.33 9.71 5.00
CA LEU A 142 -3.27 8.34 5.51
C LEU A 142 -4.65 7.83 5.92
N ALA A 143 -5.49 8.66 6.53
CA ALA A 143 -6.85 8.29 6.90
C ALA A 143 -7.70 8.01 5.65
N ILE A 144 -7.63 8.87 4.64
CA ILE A 144 -8.30 8.66 3.35
C ILE A 144 -7.85 7.35 2.71
N TYR A 145 -6.54 7.10 2.66
CA TYR A 145 -5.98 5.88 2.08
C TYR A 145 -6.49 4.63 2.82
N ASN A 146 -6.48 4.63 4.14
CA ASN A 146 -6.95 3.50 4.95
C ASN A 146 -8.44 3.23 4.71
N GLU A 147 -9.28 4.26 4.68
CA GLU A 147 -10.72 4.12 4.39
C GLU A 147 -10.95 3.52 2.99
N MET A 148 -10.18 3.95 2.00
CA MET A 148 -10.26 3.40 0.64
C MET A 148 -9.86 1.92 0.60
N GLU A 149 -8.78 1.55 1.32
CA GLU A 149 -8.34 0.15 1.40
C GLU A 149 -9.34 -0.72 2.15
N GLU A 150 -9.95 -0.24 3.22
CA GLU A 150 -11.01 -0.93 3.95
C GLU A 150 -12.21 -1.20 3.03
N LYS A 151 -12.71 -0.19 2.32
CA LYS A 151 -13.80 -0.34 1.35
C LYS A 151 -13.44 -1.34 0.25
N ARG A 152 -12.21 -1.29 -0.27
CA ARG A 152 -11.72 -2.24 -1.28
C ARG A 152 -11.70 -3.67 -0.75
N LEU A 153 -11.28 -3.87 0.49
CA LEU A 153 -11.26 -5.20 1.12
C LEU A 153 -12.68 -5.72 1.37
N GLU A 154 -13.59 -4.87 1.83
CA GLU A 154 -15.00 -5.24 1.99
C GLU A 154 -15.65 -5.63 0.66
N GLU A 155 -15.35 -4.90 -0.40
CA GLU A 155 -15.82 -5.24 -1.74
C GLU A 155 -15.29 -6.60 -2.20
N LEU A 156 -13.99 -6.87 -2.02
CA LEU A 156 -13.40 -8.18 -2.33
C LEU A 156 -14.07 -9.31 -1.55
N LYS A 157 -14.37 -9.11 -0.27
CA LYS A 157 -15.07 -10.09 0.56
C LYS A 157 -16.45 -10.46 0.03
N ARG A 158 -17.15 -9.53 -0.65
CA ARG A 158 -18.48 -9.81 -1.24
C ARG A 158 -18.43 -10.79 -2.41
N TYR A 159 -17.31 -10.87 -3.10
CA TYR A 159 -17.12 -11.73 -4.28
C TYR A 159 -16.29 -12.99 -3.97
N GLU A 160 -16.00 -13.26 -2.71
CA GLU A 160 -15.29 -14.47 -2.31
C GLU A 160 -16.16 -15.72 -2.56
N ASP A 161 -15.57 -16.73 -3.18
CA ASP A 161 -16.17 -18.06 -3.23
C ASP A 161 -16.13 -18.75 -1.84
N ALA A 162 -16.82 -19.87 -1.73
CA ALA A 162 -16.93 -20.59 -0.47
C ALA A 162 -15.57 -21.08 0.05
N TYR A 163 -14.63 -21.45 -0.83
CA TYR A 163 -13.31 -21.93 -0.46
C TYR A 163 -12.47 -20.82 0.17
N VAL A 164 -12.43 -19.64 -0.47
CA VAL A 164 -11.73 -18.46 0.05
C VAL A 164 -12.37 -17.97 1.35
N LYS A 165 -13.70 -18.01 1.44
CA LYS A 165 -14.45 -17.64 2.64
C LYS A 165 -14.08 -18.49 3.85
N VAL A 166 -13.99 -19.84 3.70
CA VAL A 166 -13.57 -20.75 4.77
C VAL A 166 -12.11 -20.48 5.13
N ALA A 167 -11.20 -20.37 4.15
CA ALA A 167 -9.79 -20.09 4.40
C ALA A 167 -9.58 -18.78 5.16
N ARG A 168 -10.28 -17.71 4.78
CA ARG A 168 -10.24 -16.43 5.50
C ARG A 168 -10.78 -16.55 6.91
N ALA A 169 -11.95 -17.19 7.09
CA ALA A 169 -12.56 -17.38 8.40
C ALA A 169 -11.63 -18.13 9.34
N SER A 170 -10.96 -19.18 8.85
CA SER A 170 -9.97 -19.96 9.62
C SER A 170 -8.80 -19.08 10.08
N VAL A 171 -8.18 -18.33 9.17
CA VAL A 171 -7.05 -17.44 9.49
C VAL A 171 -7.48 -16.33 10.46
N GLU A 172 -8.61 -15.66 10.21
CA GLU A 172 -9.11 -14.59 11.08
C GLU A 172 -9.46 -15.13 12.49
N HIS A 173 -10.02 -16.34 12.58
CA HIS A 173 -10.35 -16.99 13.84
C HIS A 173 -9.09 -17.28 14.66
N TYR A 174 -8.07 -17.86 14.02
CA TYR A 174 -6.80 -18.17 14.64
C TYR A 174 -6.04 -16.93 15.12
N ILE A 175 -5.99 -15.87 14.30
CA ILE A 175 -5.31 -14.61 14.67
C ILE A 175 -5.96 -13.94 15.88
N LYS A 176 -7.27 -14.11 16.08
CA LYS A 176 -8.00 -13.63 17.27
C LYS A 176 -7.73 -14.44 18.53
N GLY A 177 -6.90 -15.47 18.45
CA GLY A 177 -6.56 -16.35 19.57
C GLY A 177 -7.61 -17.41 19.88
N ASN A 178 -8.53 -17.66 18.95
CA ASN A 178 -9.53 -18.72 19.09
C ASN A 178 -8.95 -20.08 18.64
N PRO A 179 -9.54 -21.20 19.07
CA PRO A 179 -9.16 -22.54 18.58
C PRO A 179 -9.51 -22.67 17.08
N ILE A 180 -9.05 -23.73 16.46
CA ILE A 180 -9.38 -24.07 15.06
C ILE A 180 -10.90 -24.18 14.90
N LEU A 181 -11.44 -23.70 13.76
CA LEU A 181 -12.86 -23.80 13.44
C LEU A 181 -13.33 -25.27 13.48
N THR A 182 -14.44 -25.50 14.12
CA THR A 182 -15.05 -26.82 14.28
C THR A 182 -15.97 -27.16 13.10
N GLU A 183 -16.27 -28.45 12.92
CA GLU A 183 -17.26 -28.88 11.91
C GLU A 183 -18.63 -28.23 12.11
N ASP A 184 -19.05 -28.02 13.37
CA ASP A 184 -20.36 -27.39 13.65
C ASP A 184 -20.38 -25.89 13.28
N GLU A 185 -19.27 -25.20 13.45
CA GLU A 185 -19.13 -23.81 12.96
C GLU A 185 -19.14 -23.77 11.43
N LEU A 186 -18.50 -24.73 10.75
CA LEU A 186 -18.54 -24.84 9.30
C LEU A 186 -19.93 -25.15 8.76
N LYS A 187 -20.74 -25.98 9.45
CA LYS A 187 -22.15 -26.26 9.09
C LYS A 187 -23.03 -25.03 9.10
N ASN A 188 -22.69 -24.03 9.92
CA ASN A 188 -23.40 -22.75 9.95
C ASN A 188 -23.00 -21.80 8.81
N MET A 189 -21.97 -22.16 8.03
CA MET A 189 -21.59 -21.44 6.82
C MET A 189 -22.34 -22.05 5.64
N ASP A 190 -22.85 -21.21 4.75
CA ASP A 190 -23.50 -21.66 3.50
C ASP A 190 -22.41 -22.17 2.53
N LEU A 191 -22.09 -23.45 2.67
CA LEU A 191 -21.05 -24.12 1.89
C LEU A 191 -21.65 -25.06 0.84
N PRO A 192 -21.05 -25.15 -0.36
CA PRO A 192 -21.42 -26.16 -1.36
C PRO A 192 -21.30 -27.59 -0.78
N SER A 193 -22.21 -28.47 -1.15
CA SER A 193 -22.23 -29.87 -0.70
C SER A 193 -20.90 -30.58 -0.95
N GLU A 194 -20.21 -30.27 -2.06
CA GLU A 194 -18.91 -30.85 -2.38
C GLU A 194 -17.83 -30.51 -1.31
N MET A 195 -17.89 -29.34 -0.68
CA MET A 195 -16.93 -28.98 0.36
C MET A 195 -17.15 -29.73 1.66
N VAL A 196 -18.37 -30.19 1.91
CA VAL A 196 -18.78 -30.90 3.13
C VAL A 196 -18.70 -32.40 2.95
N GLU A 197 -19.04 -32.90 1.76
CA GLU A 197 -19.21 -34.35 1.51
C GLU A 197 -18.00 -35.02 0.83
N LYS A 198 -17.17 -34.23 0.11
CA LYS A 198 -15.99 -34.77 -0.60
C LYS A 198 -14.70 -34.50 0.18
N THR A 199 -13.70 -35.32 -0.14
CA THR A 199 -12.33 -35.17 0.34
C THR A 199 -11.38 -34.86 -0.80
N ALA A 200 -10.45 -33.93 -0.57
CA ALA A 200 -9.37 -33.62 -1.52
C ALA A 200 -8.18 -32.99 -0.74
N GLY A 201 -6.99 -33.12 -1.29
CA GLY A 201 -5.87 -32.29 -0.87
C GLY A 201 -6.12 -30.84 -1.24
N VAL A 202 -5.75 -29.91 -0.36
CA VAL A 202 -6.01 -28.46 -0.50
C VAL A 202 -4.72 -27.69 -0.24
N PHE A 203 -4.52 -26.60 -0.98
CA PHE A 203 -3.47 -25.62 -0.73
C PHE A 203 -4.09 -24.25 -0.42
N VAL A 204 -3.74 -23.69 0.73
CA VAL A 204 -4.12 -22.34 1.14
C VAL A 204 -2.96 -21.38 0.90
N SER A 205 -3.19 -20.36 0.08
CA SER A 205 -2.18 -19.35 -0.25
C SER A 205 -2.56 -17.99 0.28
N ILE A 206 -1.70 -17.40 1.11
CA ILE A 206 -1.85 -16.04 1.60
C ILE A 206 -1.07 -15.10 0.69
N LYS A 207 -1.74 -14.09 0.14
CA LYS A 207 -1.14 -13.06 -0.73
C LYS A 207 -1.36 -11.67 -0.13
N LYS A 208 -0.33 -10.82 -0.19
CA LYS A 208 -0.43 -9.40 0.14
C LYS A 208 0.01 -8.57 -1.05
N ASN A 209 -0.87 -7.73 -1.57
CA ASN A 209 -0.63 -6.91 -2.77
C ASN A 209 -0.16 -7.74 -3.99
N GLY A 210 -0.77 -8.92 -4.20
CA GLY A 210 -0.43 -9.84 -5.27
C GLY A 210 0.79 -10.74 -5.01
N ARG A 211 1.59 -10.47 -3.97
CA ARG A 211 2.75 -11.29 -3.61
C ARG A 211 2.37 -12.40 -2.66
N LEU A 212 2.86 -13.61 -2.95
CA LEU A 212 2.76 -14.75 -2.06
C LEU A 212 3.50 -14.46 -0.74
N ARG A 213 2.81 -14.63 0.39
CA ARG A 213 3.37 -14.53 1.74
C ARG A 213 3.57 -15.88 2.40
N GLY A 214 2.73 -16.82 2.05
CA GLY A 214 2.81 -18.19 2.51
C GLY A 214 1.86 -19.06 1.71
N CYS A 215 2.19 -20.32 1.62
CA CYS A 215 1.34 -21.34 1.04
C CYS A 215 1.57 -22.62 1.83
N ILE A 216 0.50 -23.24 2.30
CA ILE A 216 0.55 -24.52 3.00
C ILE A 216 -0.55 -25.40 2.45
N GLY A 217 -0.37 -26.70 2.47
CA GLY A 217 -1.39 -27.62 2.00
C GLY A 217 -0.92 -29.05 1.92
N THR A 218 -1.86 -29.92 1.58
CA THR A 218 -1.68 -31.37 1.43
C THR A 218 -1.98 -31.80 0.01
N ILE A 219 -1.20 -32.75 -0.52
CA ILE A 219 -1.43 -33.34 -1.87
C ILE A 219 -2.60 -34.33 -1.83
N ALA A 220 -2.73 -35.06 -0.73
CA ALA A 220 -3.80 -36.03 -0.51
C ALA A 220 -4.66 -35.59 0.69
N PRO A 221 -5.96 -35.94 0.73
CA PRO A 221 -6.83 -35.55 1.82
C PRO A 221 -6.38 -36.19 3.13
N THR A 222 -6.36 -35.42 4.20
CA THR A 222 -6.04 -35.84 5.57
C THR A 222 -7.23 -35.67 6.51
N GLN A 223 -8.25 -34.90 6.07
CA GLN A 223 -9.45 -34.59 6.84
C GLN A 223 -10.70 -35.21 6.22
N ALA A 224 -11.79 -35.22 7.00
CA ALA A 224 -13.06 -35.81 6.61
C ALA A 224 -13.80 -35.09 5.49
N SER A 225 -13.45 -33.83 5.23
CA SER A 225 -14.04 -33.00 4.16
C SER A 225 -13.06 -31.98 3.64
N ILE A 226 -13.35 -31.43 2.44
CA ILE A 226 -12.57 -30.34 1.84
C ILE A 226 -12.57 -29.11 2.79
N ALA A 227 -13.71 -28.78 3.38
CA ALA A 227 -13.81 -27.63 4.28
C ALA A 227 -12.89 -27.79 5.50
N MET A 228 -12.86 -28.98 6.11
CA MET A 228 -11.93 -29.25 7.22
C MET A 228 -10.47 -29.28 6.77
N GLU A 229 -10.19 -29.75 5.55
CA GLU A 229 -8.84 -29.70 4.99
C GLU A 229 -8.33 -28.27 4.82
N VAL A 230 -9.22 -27.33 4.41
CA VAL A 230 -8.90 -25.89 4.32
C VAL A 230 -8.60 -25.31 5.71
N VAL A 231 -9.34 -25.72 6.73
CA VAL A 231 -9.20 -25.19 8.10
C VAL A 231 -7.92 -25.70 8.78
N CYS A 232 -7.53 -26.95 8.52
CA CYS A 232 -6.37 -27.58 9.15
C CYS A 232 -5.04 -27.24 8.46
N ASN A 233 -5.07 -26.67 7.24
CA ASN A 233 -3.91 -26.18 6.52
C ASN A 233 -3.70 -24.69 6.79
#